data_fbeb699dff942e4e3060551efe34ecd8
#
_entry.id   fbeb699dff942e4e3060551efe34ecd8
#
_cell.length_a   1.000
_cell.length_b   1.000
_cell.length_c   1.000
_cell.angle_alpha   90.00
_cell.angle_beta   90.00
_cell.angle_gamma   90.00
#
_symmetry.space_group_name_H-M   'P 1'
#
loop_
_entity.id
_entity.type
_entity.pdbx_description
1 polymer ?
#
loop_
_entity_poly.entity_id
_entity_poly.type
_entity_poly.pdbx_seq_one_letter_code
_entity_poly.pdbx_strand_id
1 'polypeptide(L)'
;TPGFVDGHSTVGLTGVLNIPHDQDQLEKSSPMQPELRALDAFHPRDPLVDWVRSLGVTTLHTGHGPGALVSGQTMVVKTHGRNVDQDVVKPLAMVAVTLADSGRPRNGGKGPGTRAKSVAMLREKMLETEAYLAKKKRSQDAATNLGLEVMAQVLSGDVPLLITAHRAHDLASALRV
;
A
#
# COMPACT_ATOMS: atom_id res chain seq x y z
N THR A 1 -13.77 -15.73 -23.51
CA THR A 1 -13.68 -15.91 -22.06
C THR A 1 -13.54 -14.56 -21.38
N PRO A 2 -14.07 -14.36 -20.16
CA PRO A 2 -13.74 -13.19 -19.36
C PRO A 2 -12.24 -13.09 -19.13
N GLY A 3 -11.70 -11.86 -19.00
CA GLY A 3 -10.30 -11.66 -18.68
C GLY A 3 -9.99 -12.09 -17.25
N PHE A 4 -8.72 -12.42 -16.98
CA PHE A 4 -8.24 -12.71 -15.65
C PHE A 4 -8.10 -11.42 -14.83
N VAL A 5 -8.28 -11.56 -13.52
CA VAL A 5 -8.00 -10.50 -12.53
C VAL A 5 -6.80 -10.94 -11.71
N ASP A 6 -5.75 -10.13 -11.71
CA ASP A 6 -4.62 -10.32 -10.81
C ASP A 6 -5.01 -9.84 -9.40
N GLY A 7 -4.90 -10.73 -8.43
CA GLY A 7 -5.35 -10.50 -7.06
C GLY A 7 -4.47 -9.54 -6.27
N HIS A 8 -3.17 -9.47 -6.55
CA HIS A 8 -2.23 -8.46 -6.07
C HIS A 8 -0.85 -8.63 -6.71
N SER A 9 -0.31 -7.53 -7.22
CA SER A 9 1.06 -7.44 -7.74
C SER A 9 1.64 -6.04 -7.56
N THR A 10 2.84 -5.82 -8.09
CA THR A 10 3.48 -4.51 -8.20
C THR A 10 3.65 -4.08 -9.66
N VAL A 11 3.01 -4.79 -10.59
CA VAL A 11 3.09 -4.48 -12.03
C VAL A 11 2.66 -3.05 -12.29
N GLY A 12 3.46 -2.33 -13.06
CA GLY A 12 3.29 -0.91 -13.37
C GLY A 12 3.89 0.06 -12.34
N LEU A 13 4.25 -0.41 -11.12
CA LEU A 13 5.10 0.31 -10.17
C LEU A 13 6.52 -0.29 -10.17
N THR A 14 6.63 -1.57 -10.47
CA THR A 14 7.91 -2.24 -10.76
C THR A 14 8.07 -2.25 -12.27
N GLY A 15 9.11 -1.62 -12.79
CA GLY A 15 9.36 -1.55 -14.21
C GLY A 15 10.17 -2.74 -14.75
N VAL A 16 10.08 -2.93 -16.06
CA VAL A 16 10.70 -4.06 -16.77
C VAL A 16 12.23 -4.07 -16.70
N LEU A 17 12.86 -2.89 -16.58
CA LEU A 17 14.32 -2.77 -16.59
C LEU A 17 14.97 -3.17 -15.26
N ASN A 18 14.21 -3.21 -14.18
CA ASN A 18 14.67 -3.55 -12.82
C ASN A 18 15.89 -2.71 -12.37
N ILE A 19 15.88 -1.43 -12.66
CA ILE A 19 16.89 -0.43 -12.27
C ILE A 19 16.31 0.51 -11.20
N PRO A 20 17.12 1.20 -10.37
CA PRO A 20 16.61 1.94 -9.21
C PRO A 20 15.50 2.95 -9.51
N HIS A 21 15.56 3.66 -10.63
CA HIS A 21 14.55 4.66 -11.04
C HIS A 21 13.36 4.05 -11.81
N ASP A 22 13.26 2.75 -11.86
CA ASP A 22 12.19 1.95 -12.45
C ASP A 22 11.47 1.11 -11.36
N GLN A 23 11.67 1.45 -10.07
CA GLN A 23 11.24 0.67 -8.92
C GLN A 23 10.50 1.55 -7.90
N ASP A 24 9.25 1.93 -8.24
CA ASP A 24 8.40 2.80 -7.43
C ASP A 24 7.50 2.04 -6.45
N GLN A 25 7.63 0.70 -6.39
CA GLN A 25 6.79 -0.13 -5.54
C GLN A 25 7.11 -0.05 -4.05
N LEU A 26 8.24 0.52 -3.66
CA LEU A 26 8.66 0.57 -2.27
C LEU A 26 9.54 1.79 -1.93
N GLU A 27 8.98 2.72 -1.17
CA GLU A 27 9.70 3.83 -0.56
C GLU A 27 10.21 3.44 0.83
N LYS A 28 11.48 3.77 1.13
CA LYS A 28 12.17 3.38 2.37
C LYS A 28 12.57 4.55 3.27
N SER A 29 12.19 5.77 2.92
CA SER A 29 12.53 6.98 3.69
C SER A 29 11.86 7.03 5.07
N SER A 30 10.70 6.38 5.22
CA SER A 30 9.97 6.24 6.48
C SER A 30 9.35 4.85 6.61
N PRO A 31 9.19 4.32 7.85
CA PRO A 31 8.57 3.02 8.06
C PRO A 31 7.05 3.00 7.82
N MET A 32 6.38 4.15 7.85
CA MET A 32 4.93 4.25 7.70
C MET A 32 4.57 5.42 6.81
N GLN A 33 4.03 5.13 5.64
CA GLN A 33 3.72 6.11 4.59
C GLN A 33 2.36 5.78 3.93
N PRO A 34 1.25 5.78 4.70
CA PRO A 34 -0.08 5.44 4.17
C PRO A 34 -0.59 6.46 3.13
N GLU A 35 0.01 7.66 3.06
CA GLU A 35 -0.29 8.71 2.09
C GLU A 35 0.16 8.39 0.67
N LEU A 36 1.11 7.47 0.46
CA LEU A 36 1.64 7.17 -0.87
C LEU A 36 0.59 6.46 -1.72
N ARG A 37 0.22 7.08 -2.83
CA ARG A 37 -0.79 6.57 -3.75
C ARG A 37 -0.14 5.78 -4.87
N ALA A 38 -0.60 4.55 -5.10
CA ALA A 38 -0.16 3.76 -6.26
C ALA A 38 -0.46 4.46 -7.60
N LEU A 39 -1.54 5.25 -7.64
CA LEU A 39 -1.96 6.02 -8.80
C LEU A 39 -0.89 6.99 -9.30
N ASP A 40 -0.12 7.60 -8.38
CA ASP A 40 0.87 8.61 -8.71
C ASP A 40 2.18 8.02 -9.28
N ALA A 41 2.40 6.71 -9.06
CA ALA A 41 3.60 5.98 -9.47
C ALA A 41 3.35 4.97 -10.61
N PHE A 42 2.09 4.70 -10.93
CA PHE A 42 1.74 3.68 -11.93
C PHE A 42 2.10 4.11 -13.35
N HIS A 43 2.85 3.27 -14.04
CA HIS A 43 3.24 3.47 -15.44
C HIS A 43 2.38 2.58 -16.37
N PRO A 44 1.28 3.10 -16.96
CA PRO A 44 0.33 2.30 -17.73
C PRO A 44 0.89 1.75 -19.05
N ARG A 45 2.01 2.31 -19.53
CA ARG A 45 2.70 1.89 -20.76
C ARG A 45 3.96 1.06 -20.49
N ASP A 46 4.16 0.61 -19.25
CA ASP A 46 5.26 -0.29 -18.97
C ASP A 46 5.08 -1.61 -19.75
N PRO A 47 6.12 -2.15 -20.39
CA PRO A 47 6.04 -3.42 -21.13
C PRO A 47 5.52 -4.60 -20.31
N LEU A 48 5.68 -4.60 -18.97
CA LEU A 48 5.10 -5.62 -18.11
C LEU A 48 3.56 -5.57 -18.10
N VAL A 49 2.95 -4.37 -18.20
CA VAL A 49 1.49 -4.22 -18.29
C VAL A 49 1.00 -4.84 -19.61
N ASP A 50 1.68 -4.56 -20.72
CA ASP A 50 1.36 -5.16 -22.02
C ASP A 50 1.57 -6.67 -22.01
N TRP A 51 2.63 -7.14 -21.37
CA TRP A 51 2.94 -8.56 -21.26
C TRP A 51 1.86 -9.33 -20.48
N VAL A 52 1.49 -8.87 -19.29
CA VAL A 52 0.42 -9.55 -18.52
C VAL A 52 -0.93 -9.49 -19.23
N ARG A 53 -1.22 -8.39 -19.95
CA ARG A 53 -2.39 -8.27 -20.80
C ARG A 53 -2.40 -9.32 -21.91
N SER A 54 -1.26 -9.56 -22.56
CA SER A 54 -1.13 -10.58 -23.62
C SER A 54 -1.41 -12.00 -23.10
N LEU A 55 -1.22 -12.23 -21.79
CA LEU A 55 -1.57 -13.48 -21.12
C LEU A 55 -3.04 -13.54 -20.66
N GLY A 56 -3.84 -12.51 -21.00
CA GLY A 56 -5.27 -12.46 -20.69
C GLY A 56 -5.62 -11.76 -19.36
N VAL A 57 -4.67 -11.16 -18.66
CA VAL A 57 -4.94 -10.36 -17.46
C VAL A 57 -5.46 -8.98 -17.87
N THR A 58 -6.73 -8.72 -17.63
CA THR A 58 -7.41 -7.47 -18.03
C THR A 58 -7.59 -6.47 -16.89
N THR A 59 -7.34 -6.90 -15.65
CA THR A 59 -7.50 -6.08 -14.45
C THR A 59 -6.40 -6.44 -13.45
N LEU A 60 -5.72 -5.43 -12.92
CA LEU A 60 -4.70 -5.57 -11.88
C LEU A 60 -5.20 -4.96 -10.57
N HIS A 61 -5.04 -5.68 -9.46
CA HIS A 61 -4.91 -5.08 -8.15
C HIS A 61 -3.41 -4.87 -7.91
N THR A 62 -2.94 -3.64 -8.05
CA THR A 62 -1.52 -3.30 -8.01
C THR A 62 -1.24 -2.17 -7.02
N GLY A 63 -0.01 -2.04 -6.59
CA GLY A 63 0.38 -0.96 -5.70
C GLY A 63 1.70 -1.24 -4.98
N HIS A 64 1.85 -0.58 -3.81
CA HIS A 64 3.07 -0.69 -3.04
C HIS A 64 3.29 -2.10 -2.51
N GLY A 65 4.51 -2.60 -2.71
CA GLY A 65 4.96 -3.92 -2.29
C GLY A 65 5.36 -4.00 -0.82
N PRO A 66 5.61 -5.22 -0.31
CA PRO A 66 6.06 -5.43 1.06
C PRO A 66 7.52 -5.00 1.24
N GLY A 67 7.85 -4.35 2.38
CA GLY A 67 9.22 -3.93 2.70
C GLY A 67 9.32 -2.74 3.64
N ALA A 68 8.22 -2.01 3.85
CA ALA A 68 8.04 -1.06 4.95
C ALA A 68 6.86 -1.51 5.82
N LEU A 69 6.76 -1.02 7.06
CA LEU A 69 5.66 -1.39 7.96
C LEU A 69 4.31 -1.00 7.35
N VAL A 70 4.19 0.23 6.81
CA VAL A 70 3.10 0.66 5.95
C VAL A 70 3.72 1.24 4.70
N SER A 71 3.60 0.53 3.57
CA SER A 71 4.27 0.90 2.32
C SER A 71 3.51 1.93 1.51
N GLY A 72 2.20 2.01 1.66
CA GLY A 72 1.33 2.90 0.89
C GLY A 72 0.04 2.23 0.45
N GLN A 73 -0.62 2.85 -0.50
CA GLN A 73 -1.92 2.44 -1.02
C GLN A 73 -1.76 1.44 -2.17
N THR A 74 -2.81 0.67 -2.40
CA THR A 74 -2.98 -0.13 -3.61
C THR A 74 -4.19 0.35 -4.37
N MET A 75 -4.30 0.01 -5.66
CA MET A 75 -5.41 0.38 -6.53
C MET A 75 -5.86 -0.78 -7.40
N VAL A 76 -7.05 -0.67 -7.98
CA VAL A 76 -7.52 -1.57 -9.05
C VAL A 76 -7.54 -0.79 -10.36
N VAL A 77 -6.90 -1.34 -11.40
CA VAL A 77 -6.72 -0.67 -12.68
C VAL A 77 -6.90 -1.66 -13.84
N LYS A 78 -7.40 -1.18 -14.98
CA LYS A 78 -7.44 -1.94 -16.24
C LYS A 78 -6.10 -1.91 -16.96
N THR A 79 -5.80 -2.95 -17.72
CA THR A 79 -4.56 -3.08 -18.48
C THR A 79 -4.65 -2.48 -19.90
N HIS A 80 -5.48 -1.45 -20.11
CA HIS A 80 -5.57 -0.79 -21.44
C HIS A 80 -4.26 -0.10 -21.83
N GLY A 81 -3.48 0.39 -20.84
CA GLY A 81 -2.11 0.84 -21.03
C GLY A 81 -1.96 2.20 -21.70
N ARG A 82 -2.89 3.12 -21.52
CA ARG A 82 -2.82 4.45 -22.14
C ARG A 82 -2.74 5.59 -21.16
N ASN A 83 -3.68 5.65 -20.20
CA ASN A 83 -3.80 6.71 -19.22
C ASN A 83 -4.38 6.14 -17.93
N VAL A 84 -3.68 6.29 -16.83
CA VAL A 84 -4.09 5.74 -15.54
C VAL A 84 -5.43 6.31 -15.07
N ASP A 85 -5.71 7.59 -15.34
CA ASP A 85 -6.97 8.23 -14.93
C ASP A 85 -8.19 7.65 -15.65
N GLN A 86 -8.01 7.12 -16.86
CA GLN A 86 -9.06 6.45 -17.63
C GLN A 86 -9.17 4.95 -17.27
N ASP A 87 -8.07 4.35 -16.88
CA ASP A 87 -7.97 2.91 -16.63
C ASP A 87 -8.24 2.54 -15.16
N VAL A 88 -8.13 3.50 -14.22
CA VAL A 88 -8.37 3.25 -12.80
C VAL A 88 -9.84 2.92 -12.52
N VAL A 89 -10.05 1.79 -11.81
CA VAL A 89 -11.37 1.33 -11.35
C VAL A 89 -11.61 1.72 -9.90
N LYS A 90 -10.59 1.56 -9.05
CA LYS A 90 -10.62 1.93 -7.64
C LYS A 90 -9.26 2.53 -7.26
N PRO A 91 -9.14 3.83 -7.04
CA PRO A 91 -7.86 4.50 -6.81
C PRO A 91 -7.23 4.18 -5.45
N LEU A 92 -8.04 3.84 -4.44
CA LEU A 92 -7.62 3.36 -3.14
C LEU A 92 -8.37 2.05 -2.86
N ALA A 93 -7.71 0.92 -3.11
CA ALA A 93 -8.26 -0.41 -2.88
C ALA A 93 -7.99 -0.90 -1.46
N MET A 94 -6.73 -0.89 -1.04
CA MET A 94 -6.25 -1.32 0.28
C MET A 94 -5.04 -0.48 0.70
N VAL A 95 -4.65 -0.58 1.98
CA VAL A 95 -3.37 -0.05 2.50
C VAL A 95 -2.44 -1.22 2.79
N ALA A 96 -1.25 -1.21 2.16
CA ALA A 96 -0.27 -2.28 2.26
C ALA A 96 0.53 -2.19 3.56
N VAL A 97 0.50 -3.26 4.35
CA VAL A 97 1.18 -3.43 5.64
C VAL A 97 2.06 -4.66 5.61
N THR A 98 3.27 -4.59 6.16
CA THR A 98 4.19 -5.72 6.25
C THR A 98 4.54 -6.03 7.69
N LEU A 99 4.04 -7.16 8.20
CA LEU A 99 4.44 -7.75 9.49
C LEU A 99 5.52 -8.82 9.35
N ALA A 100 5.81 -9.25 8.13
CA ALA A 100 6.90 -10.17 7.80
C ALA A 100 8.29 -9.56 8.07
N ASP A 101 9.33 -10.36 7.95
CA ASP A 101 10.73 -9.96 8.21
C ASP A 101 11.19 -8.81 7.29
N SER A 102 10.66 -8.72 6.07
CA SER A 102 10.97 -7.64 5.11
C SER A 102 10.55 -6.23 5.60
N GLY A 103 9.53 -6.13 6.45
CA GLY A 103 9.08 -4.87 7.07
C GLY A 103 9.94 -4.41 8.26
N ARG A 104 10.99 -5.17 8.61
CA ARG A 104 11.87 -4.92 9.76
C ARG A 104 13.33 -4.85 9.32
N PRO A 105 13.85 -3.66 8.97
CA PRO A 105 15.25 -3.52 8.58
C PRO A 105 16.16 -3.88 9.76
N ARG A 106 17.13 -4.79 9.53
CA ARG A 106 18.05 -5.29 10.58
C ARG A 106 19.31 -4.46 10.71
N ASN A 107 19.68 -3.69 9.69
CA ASN A 107 20.98 -3.02 9.59
C ASN A 107 20.83 -1.49 9.69
N GLY A 108 20.25 -0.99 10.79
CA GLY A 108 20.20 0.46 11.06
C GLY A 108 19.25 1.28 10.18
N GLY A 109 18.38 0.63 9.39
CA GLY A 109 17.35 1.32 8.60
C GLY A 109 16.27 1.93 9.47
N LYS A 110 15.54 2.91 8.92
CA LYS A 110 14.36 3.50 9.56
C LYS A 110 13.24 2.45 9.58
N GLY A 111 12.88 1.96 10.77
CA GLY A 111 11.78 0.99 10.90
C GLY A 111 11.83 0.20 12.21
N PRO A 112 10.81 -0.63 12.47
CA PRO A 112 10.76 -1.44 13.67
C PRO A 112 11.80 -2.57 13.61
N GLY A 113 12.65 -2.68 14.65
CA GLY A 113 13.63 -3.77 14.76
C GLY A 113 13.03 -5.09 15.26
N THR A 114 11.83 -5.06 15.85
CA THR A 114 11.18 -6.24 16.45
C THR A 114 9.69 -6.32 16.07
N ARG A 115 9.10 -7.52 16.19
CA ARG A 115 7.67 -7.74 15.98
C ARG A 115 6.80 -6.91 16.91
N ALA A 116 7.17 -6.86 18.19
CA ALA A 116 6.45 -6.08 19.18
C ALA A 116 6.41 -4.59 18.80
N LYS A 117 7.55 -4.04 18.33
CA LYS A 117 7.61 -2.64 17.88
C LYS A 117 6.74 -2.43 16.62
N SER A 118 6.73 -3.37 15.67
CA SER A 118 5.86 -3.27 14.47
C SER A 118 4.39 -3.12 14.86
N VAL A 119 3.90 -4.00 15.74
CA VAL A 119 2.49 -3.97 16.19
C VAL A 119 2.21 -2.73 17.04
N ALA A 120 3.15 -2.33 17.91
CA ALA A 120 3.01 -1.12 18.72
C ALA A 120 2.88 0.14 17.85
N MET A 121 3.73 0.27 16.80
CA MET A 121 3.67 1.41 15.86
C MET A 121 2.34 1.45 15.10
N LEU A 122 1.81 0.31 14.67
CA LEU A 122 0.49 0.26 14.01
C LEU A 122 -0.62 0.71 14.96
N ARG A 123 -0.64 0.23 16.20
CA ARG A 123 -1.62 0.65 17.21
C ARG A 123 -1.49 2.13 17.54
N GLU A 124 -0.26 2.62 17.68
CA GLU A 124 0.01 4.05 17.90
C GLU A 124 -0.57 4.89 16.75
N LYS A 125 -0.39 4.44 15.48
CA LYS A 125 -0.96 5.13 14.30
C LYS A 125 -2.49 5.12 14.32
N MET A 126 -3.14 4.03 14.75
CA MET A 126 -4.59 3.99 14.90
C MET A 126 -5.09 4.97 15.96
N LEU A 127 -4.46 5.01 17.14
CA LEU A 127 -4.79 5.97 18.21
C LEU A 127 -4.54 7.42 17.78
N GLU A 128 -3.45 7.69 17.07
CA GLU A 128 -3.18 9.01 16.49
C GLU A 128 -4.30 9.42 15.52
N THR A 129 -4.79 8.48 14.72
CA THR A 129 -5.89 8.71 13.79
C THR A 129 -7.20 9.01 14.49
N GLU A 130 -7.52 8.29 15.57
CA GLU A 130 -8.71 8.57 16.40
C GLU A 130 -8.63 9.98 17.01
N ALA A 131 -7.48 10.35 17.57
CA ALA A 131 -7.26 11.68 18.14
C ALA A 131 -7.38 12.78 17.07
N TYR A 132 -6.84 12.54 15.87
CA TYR A 132 -6.98 13.42 14.72
C TYR A 132 -8.44 13.63 14.32
N LEU A 133 -9.21 12.55 14.20
CA LEU A 133 -10.65 12.63 13.87
C LEU A 133 -11.44 13.38 14.95
N ALA A 134 -11.12 13.15 16.23
CA ALA A 134 -11.75 13.87 17.34
C ALA A 134 -11.44 15.38 17.29
N LYS A 135 -10.20 15.76 16.95
CA LYS A 135 -9.81 17.16 16.74
C LYS A 135 -10.53 17.79 15.57
N LYS A 136 -10.59 17.08 14.43
CA LYS A 136 -11.25 17.54 13.20
C LYS A 136 -12.75 17.80 13.40
N LYS A 137 -13.42 16.97 14.23
CA LYS A 137 -14.83 17.19 14.61
C LYS A 137 -15.05 18.43 15.47
N ARG A 138 -14.03 18.88 16.23
CA ARG A 138 -14.12 20.04 17.14
C ARG A 138 -13.74 21.37 16.48
N SER A 139 -12.92 21.31 15.43
CA SER A 139 -12.40 22.50 14.74
C SER A 139 -12.39 22.29 13.24
N GLN A 140 -13.04 23.18 12.50
CA GLN A 140 -13.01 23.19 11.02
C GLN A 140 -11.63 23.59 10.47
N ASP A 141 -10.81 24.27 11.27
CA ASP A 141 -9.46 24.71 10.89
C ASP A 141 -8.38 23.69 11.21
N ALA A 142 -8.74 22.43 11.55
CA ALA A 142 -7.76 21.39 11.80
C ALA A 142 -6.96 21.10 10.51
N ALA A 143 -5.63 21.24 10.59
CA ALA A 143 -4.74 20.96 9.46
C ALA A 143 -4.94 19.53 8.94
N THR A 144 -5.04 19.38 7.61
CA THR A 144 -5.18 18.08 6.96
C THR A 144 -3.86 17.32 6.98
N ASN A 145 -3.91 16.06 7.42
CA ASN A 145 -2.79 15.11 7.35
C ASN A 145 -3.19 13.96 6.43
N LEU A 146 -2.54 13.87 5.26
CA LEU A 146 -2.90 12.90 4.22
C LEU A 146 -2.82 11.45 4.71
N GLY A 147 -1.80 11.11 5.48
CA GLY A 147 -1.66 9.76 6.03
C GLY A 147 -2.76 9.42 7.03
N LEU A 148 -3.16 10.36 7.89
CA LEU A 148 -4.24 10.15 8.85
C LEU A 148 -5.62 10.11 8.18
N GLU A 149 -5.83 10.84 7.07
CA GLU A 149 -7.06 10.74 6.27
C GLU A 149 -7.24 9.33 5.69
N VAL A 150 -6.16 8.73 5.19
CA VAL A 150 -6.20 7.34 4.68
C VAL A 150 -6.43 6.35 5.83
N MET A 151 -5.72 6.52 6.94
CA MET A 151 -5.91 5.65 8.11
C MET A 151 -7.30 5.81 8.73
N ALA A 152 -7.94 6.96 8.60
CA ALA A 152 -9.34 7.16 9.00
C ALA A 152 -10.31 6.28 8.22
N GLN A 153 -10.09 6.11 6.90
CA GLN A 153 -10.88 5.19 6.08
C GLN A 153 -10.61 3.71 6.44
N VAL A 154 -9.43 3.41 6.94
CA VAL A 154 -9.13 2.07 7.49
C VAL A 154 -9.90 1.84 8.78
N LEU A 155 -9.92 2.81 9.70
CA LEU A 155 -10.65 2.72 10.97
C LEU A 155 -12.18 2.64 10.78
N SER A 156 -12.73 3.32 9.76
CA SER A 156 -14.17 3.22 9.42
C SER A 156 -14.53 1.88 8.76
N GLY A 157 -13.56 1.10 8.30
CA GLY A 157 -13.78 -0.13 7.55
C GLY A 157 -14.04 0.06 6.06
N ASP A 158 -13.95 1.29 5.54
CA ASP A 158 -14.14 1.59 4.11
C ASP A 158 -12.98 1.07 3.26
N VAL A 159 -11.77 1.06 3.83
CA VAL A 159 -10.54 0.59 3.19
C VAL A 159 -9.89 -0.50 4.04
N PRO A 160 -9.78 -1.73 3.53
CA PRO A 160 -9.12 -2.82 4.25
C PRO A 160 -7.59 -2.69 4.24
N LEU A 161 -6.94 -3.33 5.22
CA LEU A 161 -5.49 -3.54 5.22
C LEU A 161 -5.13 -4.76 4.37
N LEU A 162 -4.08 -4.64 3.55
CA LEU A 162 -3.42 -5.74 2.86
C LEU A 162 -2.18 -6.13 3.66
N ILE A 163 -2.29 -7.17 4.50
CA ILE A 163 -1.22 -7.51 5.43
C ILE A 163 -0.37 -8.67 4.90
N THR A 164 0.92 -8.40 4.65
CA THR A 164 1.92 -9.44 4.36
C THR A 164 2.47 -10.02 5.65
N ALA A 165 2.26 -11.31 5.86
CA ALA A 165 2.75 -12.08 6.99
C ALA A 165 3.10 -13.51 6.56
N HIS A 166 4.21 -14.09 7.08
CA HIS A 166 4.69 -15.39 6.64
C HIS A 166 4.69 -16.45 7.74
N ARG A 167 4.86 -16.03 9.00
CA ARG A 167 4.95 -16.95 10.13
C ARG A 167 3.65 -16.96 10.94
N ALA A 168 3.35 -18.09 11.58
CA ALA A 168 2.12 -18.24 12.37
C ALA A 168 1.93 -17.12 13.40
N HIS A 169 3.00 -16.68 14.08
CA HIS A 169 2.90 -15.59 15.06
C HIS A 169 2.74 -14.21 14.40
N ASP A 170 3.23 -14.00 13.16
CA ASP A 170 2.98 -12.77 12.40
C ASP A 170 1.50 -12.73 11.96
N LEU A 171 0.95 -13.88 11.50
CA LEU A 171 -0.48 -14.02 11.18
C LEU A 171 -1.36 -13.77 12.40
N ALA A 172 -1.01 -14.39 13.54
CA ALA A 172 -1.74 -14.16 14.79
C ALA A 172 -1.69 -12.68 15.24
N SER A 173 -0.57 -11.99 14.98
CA SER A 173 -0.45 -10.56 15.25
C SER A 173 -1.29 -9.72 14.31
N ALA A 174 -1.37 -10.09 13.02
CA ALA A 174 -2.23 -9.42 12.04
C ALA A 174 -3.72 -9.45 12.45
N LEU A 175 -4.18 -10.58 13.03
CA LEU A 175 -5.56 -10.72 13.51
C LEU A 175 -5.86 -9.94 14.80
N ARG A 176 -4.85 -9.36 15.47
CA ARG A 176 -4.98 -8.57 16.70
C ARG A 176 -4.87 -7.07 16.49
N VAL A 177 -4.51 -6.66 15.29
CA VAL A 177 -4.44 -5.25 14.89
C VAL A 177 -5.81 -4.76 14.49
#